data_5f974c34337fe9649972a9ee7b74c135
#
_entry.id   5f974c34337fe9649972a9ee7b74c135
#
_cell.length_a   1.000
_cell.length_b   1.000
_cell.length_c   1.000
_cell.angle_alpha   90.00
_cell.angle_beta   90.00
_cell.angle_gamma   90.00
#
_symmetry.space_group_name_H-M   'P 1'
#
loop_
_entity.id
_entity.type
_entity.pdbx_description
1 polymer ?
#
loop_
_entity_poly.entity_id
_entity_poly.type
_entity_poly.pdbx_seq_one_letter_code
_entity_poly.pdbx_strand_id
1 'polypeptide(L)' 'SFLQISRHAVMNIDHLESLSDSFSGNMMAKMTGGVKSSVSRKYVKSLMDYLGV' A
#
# COMPACT_ATOMS: atom_id res chain seq x y z
N SER A 1 -11.64 6.00 0.60
CA SER A 1 -10.52 6.72 -0.01
C SER A 1 -9.62 5.80 -0.81
N PHE A 2 -9.17 6.25 -1.97
CA PHE A 2 -8.31 5.46 -2.85
C PHE A 2 -6.97 6.14 -3.00
N LEU A 3 -5.91 5.33 -3.05
CA LEU A 3 -4.56 5.83 -3.20
C LEU A 3 -3.81 4.96 -4.20
N GLN A 4 -3.07 5.60 -5.09
CA GLN A 4 -2.28 4.87 -6.08
C GLN A 4 -1.12 4.17 -5.38
N ILE A 5 -0.94 2.89 -5.68
CA ILE A 5 0.09 2.06 -5.06
C ILE A 5 1.07 1.48 -6.07
N SER A 6 0.77 1.64 -7.35
CA SER A 6 1.69 1.30 -8.41
C SER A 6 1.26 2.04 -9.66
N ARG A 7 2.03 1.86 -10.72
CA ARG A 7 1.78 2.55 -11.97
C ARG A 7 0.36 2.31 -12.50
N HIS A 8 -0.17 1.13 -12.26
CA HIS A 8 -1.47 0.72 -12.80
C HIS A 8 -2.47 0.26 -11.74
N ALA A 9 -2.20 0.53 -10.48
CA ALA A 9 -3.06 0.02 -9.42
C ALA A 9 -3.38 1.08 -8.38
N VAL A 10 -4.61 1.02 -7.90
CA VAL A 10 -5.14 1.90 -6.86
C VAL A 10 -5.69 1.01 -5.75
N MET A 11 -5.47 1.43 -4.51
CA MET A 11 -5.90 0.68 -3.33
C MET A 11 -6.92 1.49 -2.54
N ASN A 12 -7.95 0.82 -2.03
CA ASN A 12 -8.88 1.46 -1.11
C ASN A 12 -8.29 1.41 0.29
N ILE A 13 -7.85 2.57 0.78
CA ILE A 13 -7.20 2.69 2.07
C ILE A 13 -8.09 2.25 3.23
N ASP A 14 -9.39 2.39 3.07
CA ASP A 14 -10.34 2.03 4.13
C ASP A 14 -10.31 0.53 4.43
N HIS A 15 -9.81 -0.27 3.51
CA HIS A 15 -9.71 -1.72 3.68
C HIS A 15 -8.31 -2.20 4.05
N LEU A 16 -7.39 -1.29 4.28
CA LEU A 16 -6.02 -1.66 4.64
C LEU A 16 -5.96 -2.13 6.08
N GLU A 17 -5.43 -3.35 6.28
CA GLU A 17 -5.26 -3.91 7.62
C GLU A 17 -3.84 -3.75 8.14
N SER A 18 -2.85 -4.04 7.31
CA SER A 18 -1.46 -3.97 7.75
C SER A 18 -0.53 -3.79 6.56
N LEU A 19 0.68 -3.33 6.87
CA LEU A 19 1.75 -3.17 5.90
C LEU A 19 2.98 -3.91 6.39
N SER A 20 3.72 -4.50 5.47
CA SER A 20 5.00 -5.12 5.79
C SER A 20 6.00 -4.81 4.69
N ASP A 21 7.29 -4.92 5.04
CA ASP A 21 8.35 -4.71 4.06
C ASP A 21 8.36 -5.82 3.05
N SER A 22 8.77 -5.48 1.83
CA SER A 22 8.96 -6.43 0.76
C SER A 22 10.33 -6.16 0.12
N PHE A 23 10.55 -6.68 -1.08
CA PHE A 23 11.85 -6.53 -1.74
C PHE A 23 12.07 -5.12 -2.28
N SER A 24 13.33 -4.67 -2.24
CA SER A 24 13.79 -3.48 -2.95
C SER A 24 13.03 -2.20 -2.59
N GLY A 25 12.61 -2.08 -1.34
CA GLY A 25 11.91 -0.89 -0.87
C GLY A 25 10.42 -0.89 -1.16
N ASN A 26 9.91 -1.93 -1.80
CA ASN A 26 8.47 -2.11 -1.95
C ASN A 26 7.84 -2.51 -0.62
N MET A 27 6.54 -2.42 -0.53
CA MET A 27 5.82 -2.90 0.64
C MET A 27 4.66 -3.79 0.24
N MET A 28 4.23 -4.63 1.16
CA MET A 28 3.08 -5.49 0.95
C MET A 28 1.94 -5.01 1.84
N ALA A 29 0.82 -4.70 1.22
CA ALA A 29 -0.38 -4.28 1.94
C ALA A 29 -1.33 -5.46 2.07
N LYS A 30 -1.74 -5.73 3.30
CA LYS A 30 -2.75 -6.74 3.56
C LYS A 30 -4.09 -6.04 3.74
N MET A 31 -5.05 -6.43 2.92
CA MET A 31 -6.38 -5.84 2.92
C MET A 31 -7.37 -6.73 3.67
N THR A 32 -8.52 -6.19 4.04
CA THR A 32 -9.59 -6.98 4.63
C THR A 32 -9.97 -8.12 3.70
N GLY A 33 -10.30 -9.27 4.26
CA GLY A 33 -10.62 -10.45 3.49
C GLY A 33 -9.40 -11.26 3.06
N GLY A 34 -8.20 -10.91 3.54
CA GLY A 34 -6.99 -11.66 3.26
C GLY A 34 -6.35 -11.35 1.91
N VAL A 35 -6.84 -10.35 1.21
CA VAL A 35 -6.27 -9.93 -0.06
C VAL A 35 -4.96 -9.18 0.20
N LYS A 36 -3.93 -9.46 -0.62
CA LYS A 36 -2.65 -8.78 -0.53
C LYS A 36 -2.39 -7.99 -1.80
N SER A 37 -1.82 -6.81 -1.64
CA SER A 37 -1.47 -5.94 -2.76
C SER A 37 -0.07 -5.41 -2.57
N SER A 38 0.73 -5.42 -3.63
CA SER A 38 2.08 -4.87 -3.58
C SER A 38 2.06 -3.38 -3.79
N VAL A 39 2.75 -2.65 -2.92
CA VAL A 39 2.91 -1.20 -3.06
C VAL A 39 4.30 -0.94 -3.63
N SER A 40 4.34 -0.34 -4.79
CA SER A 40 5.59 -0.03 -5.45
C SER A 40 6.40 0.99 -4.66
N ARG A 41 7.70 0.82 -4.64
CA ARG A 41 8.64 1.69 -3.93
C ARG A 41 8.37 3.17 -4.18
N LYS A 42 8.06 3.55 -5.40
CA LYS A 42 7.80 4.94 -5.75
C LYS A 42 6.60 5.52 -5.03
N TYR A 43 5.69 4.67 -4.58
CA TYR A 43 4.44 5.11 -3.99
C TYR A 43 4.40 4.93 -2.47
N VAL A 44 5.43 4.31 -1.91
CA VAL A 44 5.48 4.04 -0.46
C VAL A 44 5.45 5.34 0.34
N LYS A 45 6.22 6.34 -0.09
CA LYS A 45 6.26 7.61 0.64
C LYS A 45 4.90 8.28 0.69
N SER A 46 4.19 8.29 -0.43
CA SER A 46 2.84 8.86 -0.49
C SER A 46 1.90 8.14 0.47
N LEU A 47 1.99 6.81 0.51
CA LEU A 47 1.18 6.01 1.41
C LEU A 47 1.48 6.34 2.86
N MET A 48 2.77 6.40 3.22
CA MET A 48 3.17 6.72 4.59
C MET A 48 2.72 8.13 4.99
N ASP A 49 2.88 9.09 4.09
CA ASP A 49 2.43 10.46 4.34
C ASP A 49 0.93 10.51 4.57
N TYR A 50 0.18 9.75 3.78
CA TYR A 50 -1.27 9.69 3.93
C TYR A 50 -1.67 9.12 5.29
N LEU A 51 -0.96 8.08 5.74
CA LEU A 51 -1.24 7.44 7.02
C LEU A 51 -0.71 8.23 8.21
N GLY A 52 0.13 9.21 7.99
CA GLY A 52 0.66 10.05 9.06
C GLY A 52 1.81 9.44 9.83
N VAL A 53 2.55 8.54 9.22
CA VAL A 53 3.69 7.88 9.87
C VAL A 53 5.01 8.25 9.20
#